data_43d3bfbfb9ac8c33bc6659271343b351
#
_entry.id   43d3bfbfb9ac8c33bc6659271343b351
#
_cell.length_a   1.000
_cell.length_b   1.000
_cell.length_c   1.000
_cell.angle_alpha   90.00
_cell.angle_beta   90.00
_cell.angle_gamma   90.00
#
_symmetry.space_group_name_H-M   'P 1'
#
loop_
_entity.id
_entity.type
_entity.pdbx_description
1 polymer ?
#
loop_
_entity_poly.entity_id
_entity_poly.type
_entity_poly.pdbx_seq_one_letter_code
_entity_poly.pdbx_strand_id
1 'polypeptide(L)'
;MTDRDKYISPFSTRYASPEMQAVFSDNFKFRTWRRLWIALARAEKELGLDITDEQIAELEAHADDINFDVAEAREREVRHDVMSHVYAYGKQCPKAEPIIHLGATSCYVGDNTDVIILREASRIILKKAAQVLSNLAGFAKKYKSLPCLAYTHLQPAQLTTVGKRATLWMNELVMDIENLEFQLSGLKLRGAKGTTGTQASFMELFGGDEEKVKRLEALIASEMGFDGCIPVSGQTYSRKVDAYFLSVMSGFAQSAYKFSNDLRMLQSFEEMEEPFESSQIGSSAMPYKRNPMRCERISALARYVINDSLNPAVTASAQWFERTLDDSANRRISVAEAFLGVDAILNIYINVTSGMVVYERVIKRRVMEKLPFMATENIMMESVKRGGDRQELHEIIRVYSHEAARRVKLEGGTNDLIERIAADERIPLTKAEILSELDPVKFIGRSPSQVDEFISDVVEPILDKYHHEEVKAELSV
;
A
#
# COMPACT_ATOMS: atom_id res chain seq x y z
N MET A 1 -10.04 36.22 -5.91
CA MET A 1 -9.89 35.10 -5.00
C MET A 1 -8.42 34.73 -4.93
N THR A 2 -7.82 34.72 -3.76
CA THR A 2 -6.48 34.17 -3.55
C THR A 2 -6.56 32.65 -3.54
N ASP A 3 -5.42 31.95 -3.68
CA ASP A 3 -5.42 30.46 -3.58
C ASP A 3 -5.94 29.96 -2.23
N ARG A 4 -5.93 30.80 -1.20
CA ARG A 4 -6.48 30.50 0.13
C ARG A 4 -8.02 30.64 0.22
N ASP A 5 -8.65 31.20 -0.80
CA ASP A 5 -10.12 31.33 -0.87
C ASP A 5 -10.77 30.12 -1.58
N LYS A 6 -9.96 29.12 -2.00
CA LYS A 6 -10.44 27.92 -2.69
C LYS A 6 -10.22 26.68 -1.82
N TYR A 7 -11.15 25.74 -1.86
CA TYR A 7 -10.92 24.41 -1.31
C TYR A 7 -9.97 23.65 -2.22
N ILE A 8 -8.90 23.11 -1.63
CA ILE A 8 -7.96 22.18 -2.29
C ILE A 8 -7.91 20.93 -1.42
N SER A 9 -7.95 19.74 -2.03
CA SER A 9 -7.89 18.48 -1.31
C SER A 9 -6.67 18.41 -0.37
N PRO A 10 -6.85 18.03 0.90
CA PRO A 10 -5.75 17.85 1.83
C PRO A 10 -4.72 16.81 1.35
N PHE A 11 -5.10 15.87 0.49
CA PHE A 11 -4.13 14.97 -0.13
C PHE A 11 -3.07 15.74 -0.91
N SER A 12 -3.46 16.76 -1.66
CA SER A 12 -2.51 17.56 -2.46
C SER A 12 -1.70 18.54 -1.63
N THR A 13 -2.28 19.11 -0.54
CA THR A 13 -1.61 20.18 0.22
C THR A 13 -0.82 19.70 1.42
N ARG A 14 -1.11 18.50 1.94
CA ARG A 14 -0.58 18.06 3.23
C ARG A 14 0.01 16.65 3.24
N TYR A 15 -0.48 15.72 2.41
CA TYR A 15 -0.26 14.30 2.68
C TYR A 15 0.46 13.56 1.56
N ALA A 16 -0.01 13.68 0.31
CA ALA A 16 0.58 12.95 -0.81
C ALA A 16 1.89 13.57 -1.29
N SER A 17 2.80 12.72 -1.76
CA SER A 17 4.09 13.17 -2.30
C SER A 17 3.92 13.96 -3.60
N PRO A 18 4.86 14.88 -3.91
CA PRO A 18 4.89 15.56 -5.21
C PRO A 18 4.97 14.59 -6.40
N GLU A 19 5.67 13.47 -6.23
CA GLU A 19 5.82 12.44 -7.27
C GLU A 19 4.46 11.82 -7.65
N MET A 20 3.66 11.41 -6.65
CA MET A 20 2.33 10.87 -6.91
C MET A 20 1.38 11.92 -7.47
N GLN A 21 1.41 13.13 -6.93
CA GLN A 21 0.62 14.24 -7.46
C GLN A 21 0.94 14.55 -8.92
N ALA A 22 2.22 14.45 -9.31
CA ALA A 22 2.64 14.67 -10.70
C ALA A 22 1.99 13.67 -11.66
N VAL A 23 1.84 12.40 -11.29
CA VAL A 23 1.19 11.38 -12.12
C VAL A 23 -0.30 11.67 -12.38
N PHE A 24 -0.98 12.30 -11.43
CA PHE A 24 -2.40 12.69 -11.57
C PHE A 24 -2.59 14.14 -12.05
N SER A 25 -1.52 14.83 -12.45
CA SER A 25 -1.58 16.22 -12.91
C SER A 25 -2.07 16.34 -14.34
N ASP A 26 -2.63 17.51 -14.69
CA ASP A 26 -3.00 17.83 -16.05
C ASP A 26 -1.79 17.82 -17.01
N ASN A 27 -0.61 18.22 -16.55
CA ASN A 27 0.62 18.12 -17.32
C ASN A 27 0.91 16.67 -17.74
N PHE A 28 0.85 15.73 -16.81
CA PHE A 28 1.08 14.32 -17.12
C PHE A 28 0.03 13.79 -18.09
N LYS A 29 -1.24 14.08 -17.81
CA LYS A 29 -2.39 13.66 -18.62
C LYS A 29 -2.26 14.13 -20.08
N PHE A 30 -2.06 15.43 -20.29
CA PHE A 30 -2.09 15.98 -21.65
C PHE A 30 -0.79 15.74 -22.44
N ARG A 31 0.36 15.63 -21.77
CA ARG A 31 1.58 15.12 -22.40
C ARG A 31 1.42 13.67 -22.84
N THR A 32 0.76 12.86 -22.05
CA THR A 32 0.46 11.45 -22.42
C THR A 32 -0.49 11.40 -23.62
N TRP A 33 -1.49 12.29 -23.71
CA TRP A 33 -2.34 12.40 -24.90
C TRP A 33 -1.52 12.69 -26.16
N ARG A 34 -0.58 13.64 -26.09
CA ARG A 34 0.29 13.95 -27.23
C ARG A 34 1.18 12.76 -27.61
N ARG A 35 1.74 12.07 -26.65
CA ARG A 35 2.52 10.84 -26.93
C ARG A 35 1.67 9.75 -27.59
N LEU A 36 0.43 9.59 -27.17
CA LEU A 36 -0.50 8.66 -27.82
C LEU A 36 -0.86 9.07 -29.23
N TRP A 37 -1.03 10.36 -29.54
CA TRP A 37 -1.24 10.84 -30.90
C TRP A 37 0.00 10.67 -31.76
N ILE A 38 1.20 10.87 -31.24
CA ILE A 38 2.48 10.61 -31.93
C ILE A 38 2.60 9.11 -32.23
N ALA A 39 2.33 8.24 -31.26
CA ALA A 39 2.37 6.79 -31.44
C ALA A 39 1.37 6.33 -32.51
N LEU A 40 0.16 6.90 -32.52
CA LEU A 40 -0.85 6.64 -33.55
C LEU A 40 -0.33 7.03 -34.96
N ALA A 41 0.14 8.28 -35.13
CA ALA A 41 0.62 8.79 -36.42
C ALA A 41 1.83 7.98 -36.94
N ARG A 42 2.76 7.60 -36.06
CA ARG A 42 3.90 6.74 -36.45
C ARG A 42 3.44 5.36 -36.90
N ALA A 43 2.53 4.73 -36.16
CA ALA A 43 2.00 3.42 -36.52
C ALA A 43 1.19 3.46 -37.81
N GLU A 44 0.36 4.49 -38.02
CA GLU A 44 -0.40 4.72 -39.25
C GLU A 44 0.53 4.93 -40.47
N LYS A 45 1.60 5.69 -40.29
CA LYS A 45 2.63 5.86 -41.35
C LYS A 45 3.33 4.54 -41.69
N GLU A 46 3.77 3.77 -40.67
CA GLU A 46 4.43 2.47 -40.88
C GLU A 46 3.52 1.52 -41.66
N LEU A 47 2.21 1.63 -41.47
CA LEU A 47 1.20 0.79 -42.14
C LEU A 47 0.76 1.32 -43.50
N GLY A 48 1.35 2.45 -43.96
CA GLY A 48 1.24 2.94 -45.31
C GLY A 48 0.20 4.03 -45.54
N LEU A 49 -0.25 4.72 -44.48
CA LEU A 49 -1.01 5.97 -44.65
C LEU A 49 -0.08 7.10 -45.05
N ASP A 50 -0.60 8.09 -45.80
CA ASP A 50 0.17 9.24 -46.29
C ASP A 50 0.45 10.25 -45.17
N ILE A 51 1.37 9.88 -44.29
CA ILE A 51 1.86 10.70 -43.17
C ILE A 51 3.36 10.92 -43.38
N THR A 52 3.79 12.18 -43.34
CA THR A 52 5.19 12.56 -43.62
C THR A 52 6.05 12.55 -42.33
N ASP A 53 7.38 12.42 -42.53
CA ASP A 53 8.33 12.56 -41.40
C ASP A 53 8.30 13.97 -40.80
N GLU A 54 8.04 15.00 -41.63
CA GLU A 54 7.92 16.37 -41.17
C GLU A 54 6.72 16.57 -40.24
N GLN A 55 5.58 15.92 -40.50
CA GLN A 55 4.41 15.96 -39.63
C GLN A 55 4.69 15.33 -38.29
N ILE A 56 5.32 14.15 -38.28
CA ILE A 56 5.71 13.46 -37.04
C ILE A 56 6.72 14.31 -36.25
N ALA A 57 7.76 14.83 -36.89
CA ALA A 57 8.76 15.67 -36.22
C ALA A 57 8.15 16.95 -35.62
N GLU A 58 7.16 17.54 -36.26
CA GLU A 58 6.43 18.69 -35.73
C GLU A 58 5.62 18.32 -34.46
N LEU A 59 4.94 17.17 -34.48
CA LEU A 59 4.25 16.66 -33.29
C LEU A 59 5.23 16.41 -32.12
N GLU A 60 6.36 15.77 -32.40
CA GLU A 60 7.38 15.48 -31.39
C GLU A 60 7.98 16.74 -30.77
N ALA A 61 8.24 17.76 -31.58
CA ALA A 61 8.81 19.03 -31.14
C ALA A 61 7.90 19.73 -30.10
N HIS A 62 6.60 19.48 -30.15
CA HIS A 62 5.59 20.07 -29.26
C HIS A 62 4.93 19.05 -28.33
N ALA A 63 5.58 17.92 -28.04
CA ALA A 63 5.01 16.87 -27.20
C ALA A 63 4.79 17.31 -25.73
N ASP A 64 5.63 18.20 -25.24
CA ASP A 64 5.67 18.56 -23.81
C ASP A 64 5.24 20.01 -23.49
N ASP A 65 5.15 20.89 -24.45
CA ASP A 65 4.80 22.30 -24.27
C ASP A 65 3.31 22.59 -24.51
N ILE A 66 2.46 22.10 -23.62
CA ILE A 66 1.01 22.24 -23.71
C ILE A 66 0.58 23.71 -23.63
N ASN A 67 -0.14 24.23 -24.65
CA ASN A 67 -0.78 25.55 -24.58
C ASN A 67 -2.16 25.43 -23.92
N PHE A 68 -2.19 25.49 -22.59
CA PHE A 68 -3.41 25.40 -21.80
C PHE A 68 -4.38 26.52 -22.09
N ASP A 69 -3.90 27.75 -22.28
CA ASP A 69 -4.79 28.91 -22.52
C ASP A 69 -5.64 28.72 -23.77
N VAL A 70 -5.03 28.24 -24.86
CA VAL A 70 -5.72 27.96 -26.12
C VAL A 70 -6.69 26.78 -25.96
N ALA A 71 -6.25 25.70 -25.27
CA ALA A 71 -7.13 24.55 -25.05
C ALA A 71 -8.35 24.90 -24.20
N GLU A 72 -8.16 25.61 -23.09
CA GLU A 72 -9.26 26.04 -22.21
C GLU A 72 -10.21 27.04 -22.90
N ALA A 73 -9.67 27.99 -23.66
CA ALA A 73 -10.50 28.91 -24.42
C ALA A 73 -11.40 28.14 -25.40
N ARG A 74 -10.81 27.17 -26.12
CA ARG A 74 -11.56 26.34 -27.06
C ARG A 74 -12.58 25.45 -26.37
N GLU A 75 -12.25 24.87 -25.21
CA GLU A 75 -13.17 24.03 -24.45
C GLU A 75 -14.40 24.82 -23.96
N ARG A 76 -14.23 26.06 -23.56
CA ARG A 76 -15.37 26.93 -23.21
C ARG A 76 -16.35 27.14 -24.39
N GLU A 77 -15.84 27.12 -25.64
CA GLU A 77 -16.67 27.23 -26.85
C GLU A 77 -17.38 25.93 -27.20
N VAL A 78 -16.60 24.83 -27.32
CA VAL A 78 -17.07 23.57 -27.91
C VAL A 78 -17.55 22.53 -26.88
N ARG A 79 -17.27 22.75 -25.60
CA ARG A 79 -17.63 21.85 -24.48
C ARG A 79 -17.13 20.41 -24.63
N HIS A 80 -15.91 20.28 -25.19
CA HIS A 80 -15.31 18.98 -25.44
C HIS A 80 -13.79 19.08 -25.27
N ASP A 81 -13.25 18.44 -24.20
CA ASP A 81 -11.87 18.51 -23.79
C ASP A 81 -10.89 17.96 -24.86
N VAL A 82 -11.13 16.74 -25.37
CA VAL A 82 -10.22 16.11 -26.34
C VAL A 82 -10.14 16.96 -27.63
N MET A 83 -11.26 17.42 -28.18
CA MET A 83 -11.25 18.23 -29.38
C MET A 83 -10.62 19.61 -29.17
N SER A 84 -10.66 20.13 -27.94
CA SER A 84 -9.98 21.38 -27.58
C SER A 84 -8.47 21.20 -27.56
N HIS A 85 -7.98 20.07 -27.07
CA HIS A 85 -6.56 19.74 -27.11
C HIS A 85 -6.06 19.36 -28.52
N VAL A 86 -6.89 18.69 -29.34
CA VAL A 86 -6.58 18.49 -30.78
C VAL A 86 -6.39 19.84 -31.46
N TYR A 87 -7.32 20.80 -31.25
CA TYR A 87 -7.24 22.14 -31.79
C TYR A 87 -5.96 22.88 -31.31
N ALA A 88 -5.71 22.88 -29.99
CA ALA A 88 -4.52 23.56 -29.46
C ALA A 88 -3.21 22.96 -30.01
N TYR A 89 -3.17 21.63 -30.15
CA TYR A 89 -2.01 20.95 -30.75
C TYR A 89 -1.84 21.26 -32.23
N GLY A 90 -2.94 21.27 -32.99
CA GLY A 90 -2.92 21.67 -34.41
C GLY A 90 -2.43 23.11 -34.64
N LYS A 91 -2.76 24.04 -33.73
CA LYS A 91 -2.24 25.43 -33.79
C LYS A 91 -0.72 25.50 -33.59
N GLN A 92 -0.14 24.59 -32.82
CA GLN A 92 1.32 24.47 -32.63
C GLN A 92 1.95 23.66 -33.78
N CYS A 93 1.19 22.77 -34.43
CA CYS A 93 1.64 21.83 -35.44
C CYS A 93 0.82 21.96 -36.74
N PRO A 94 0.91 23.07 -37.47
CA PRO A 94 0.06 23.31 -38.63
C PRO A 94 0.23 22.32 -39.79
N LYS A 95 1.41 21.71 -39.97
CA LYS A 95 1.61 20.66 -40.97
C LYS A 95 0.94 19.35 -40.55
N ALA A 96 0.97 19.05 -39.28
CA ALA A 96 0.40 17.83 -38.72
C ALA A 96 -1.10 17.96 -38.31
N GLU A 97 -1.67 19.17 -38.29
CA GLU A 97 -3.07 19.40 -37.91
C GLU A 97 -4.06 18.42 -38.60
N PRO A 98 -3.94 18.09 -39.91
CA PRO A 98 -4.86 17.18 -40.58
C PRO A 98 -4.79 15.72 -40.10
N ILE A 99 -3.71 15.29 -39.50
CA ILE A 99 -3.50 13.88 -39.09
C ILE A 99 -3.65 13.65 -37.57
N ILE A 100 -3.78 14.71 -36.80
CA ILE A 100 -3.97 14.55 -35.33
C ILE A 100 -5.31 13.84 -35.05
N HIS A 101 -5.25 12.74 -34.29
CA HIS A 101 -6.45 11.98 -33.90
C HIS A 101 -7.16 11.24 -35.04
N LEU A 102 -6.42 10.92 -36.14
CA LEU A 102 -6.97 10.28 -37.32
C LEU A 102 -7.57 8.90 -36.97
N GLY A 103 -8.80 8.63 -37.39
CA GLY A 103 -9.54 7.38 -37.08
C GLY A 103 -9.88 7.16 -35.61
N ALA A 104 -9.36 7.96 -34.70
CA ALA A 104 -9.52 7.75 -33.26
C ALA A 104 -10.82 8.38 -32.70
N THR A 105 -11.18 7.98 -31.49
CA THR A 105 -12.22 8.58 -30.67
C THR A 105 -11.61 9.09 -29.36
N SER A 106 -12.34 9.94 -28.62
CA SER A 106 -11.86 10.54 -27.36
C SER A 106 -11.28 9.54 -26.36
N CYS A 107 -11.88 8.36 -26.25
CA CYS A 107 -11.37 7.31 -25.35
C CYS A 107 -10.07 6.66 -25.82
N TYR A 108 -9.59 6.94 -27.04
CA TYR A 108 -8.26 6.55 -27.43
C TYR A 108 -7.20 7.20 -26.52
N VAL A 109 -7.26 8.52 -26.35
CA VAL A 109 -6.33 9.22 -25.47
C VAL A 109 -6.76 9.10 -24.01
N GLY A 110 -8.04 9.23 -23.68
CA GLY A 110 -8.53 9.20 -22.31
C GLY A 110 -8.25 7.88 -21.62
N ASP A 111 -8.78 6.80 -22.15
CA ASP A 111 -8.69 5.48 -21.51
C ASP A 111 -7.27 4.88 -21.53
N ASN A 112 -6.51 5.07 -22.62
CA ASN A 112 -5.12 4.63 -22.65
C ASN A 112 -4.26 5.42 -21.65
N THR A 113 -4.51 6.71 -21.47
CA THR A 113 -3.83 7.53 -20.44
C THR A 113 -4.18 7.04 -19.03
N ASP A 114 -5.43 6.71 -18.74
CA ASP A 114 -5.83 6.18 -17.45
C ASP A 114 -5.09 4.87 -17.11
N VAL A 115 -4.94 3.97 -18.09
CA VAL A 115 -4.13 2.74 -17.94
C VAL A 115 -2.67 3.04 -17.66
N ILE A 116 -2.09 4.04 -18.35
CA ILE A 116 -0.70 4.47 -18.11
C ILE A 116 -0.56 5.07 -16.71
N ILE A 117 -1.50 5.89 -16.27
CA ILE A 117 -1.55 6.46 -14.91
C ILE A 117 -1.59 5.34 -13.87
N LEU A 118 -2.46 4.34 -14.03
CA LEU A 118 -2.52 3.20 -13.11
C LEU A 118 -1.17 2.49 -13.00
N ARG A 119 -0.47 2.29 -14.11
CA ARG A 119 0.87 1.67 -14.13
C ARG A 119 1.90 2.52 -13.38
N GLU A 120 2.01 3.80 -13.72
CA GLU A 120 3.03 4.68 -13.13
C GLU A 120 2.78 4.93 -11.64
N ALA A 121 1.52 5.17 -11.23
CA ALA A 121 1.15 5.30 -9.84
C ALA A 121 1.46 4.02 -9.04
N SER A 122 1.15 2.84 -9.60
CA SER A 122 1.47 1.55 -8.97
C SER A 122 2.96 1.31 -8.77
N ARG A 123 3.81 1.76 -9.70
CA ARG A 123 5.27 1.69 -9.54
C ARG A 123 5.76 2.49 -8.33
N ILE A 124 5.19 3.67 -8.10
CA ILE A 124 5.50 4.49 -6.92
C ILE A 124 5.08 3.75 -5.64
N ILE A 125 3.88 3.16 -5.62
CA ILE A 125 3.40 2.37 -4.48
C ILE A 125 4.33 1.19 -4.18
N LEU A 126 4.72 0.41 -5.19
CA LEU A 126 5.64 -0.73 -5.02
C LEU A 126 6.99 -0.30 -4.44
N LYS A 127 7.59 0.79 -4.95
CA LYS A 127 8.85 1.34 -4.45
C LYS A 127 8.73 1.73 -2.97
N LYS A 128 7.65 2.40 -2.57
CA LYS A 128 7.43 2.82 -1.17
C LYS A 128 7.10 1.64 -0.25
N ALA A 129 6.32 0.69 -0.71
CA ALA A 129 6.02 -0.53 0.04
C ALA A 129 7.30 -1.35 0.30
N ALA A 130 8.18 -1.47 -0.69
CA ALA A 130 9.49 -2.10 -0.52
C ALA A 130 10.37 -1.37 0.50
N GLN A 131 10.32 -0.03 0.57
CA GLN A 131 11.02 0.73 1.62
C GLN A 131 10.47 0.40 3.02
N VAL A 132 9.15 0.30 3.19
CA VAL A 132 8.54 -0.12 4.46
C VAL A 132 9.02 -1.52 4.84
N LEU A 133 9.01 -2.46 3.88
CA LEU A 133 9.52 -3.82 4.11
C LEU A 133 11.00 -3.82 4.53
N SER A 134 11.84 -3.01 3.89
CA SER A 134 13.27 -2.88 4.24
C SER A 134 13.45 -2.40 5.68
N ASN A 135 12.72 -1.35 6.09
CA ASN A 135 12.76 -0.83 7.45
C ASN A 135 12.32 -1.90 8.46
N LEU A 136 11.19 -2.57 8.20
CA LEU A 136 10.66 -3.61 9.06
C LEU A 136 11.57 -4.85 9.12
N ALA A 137 12.23 -5.21 8.03
CA ALA A 137 13.19 -6.32 7.99
C ALA A 137 14.41 -6.04 8.89
N GLY A 138 14.96 -4.83 8.80
CA GLY A 138 16.05 -4.40 9.69
C GLY A 138 15.60 -4.40 11.16
N PHE A 139 14.41 -3.89 11.44
CA PHE A 139 13.81 -3.91 12.78
C PHE A 139 13.58 -5.35 13.27
N ALA A 140 13.01 -6.22 12.47
CA ALA A 140 12.74 -7.61 12.83
C ALA A 140 14.04 -8.39 13.11
N LYS A 141 15.07 -8.24 12.27
CA LYS A 141 16.39 -8.83 12.48
C LYS A 141 17.00 -8.38 13.81
N LYS A 142 16.94 -7.09 14.13
CA LYS A 142 17.47 -6.52 15.37
C LYS A 142 16.81 -7.11 16.63
N TYR A 143 15.50 -7.31 16.59
CA TYR A 143 14.73 -7.73 17.76
C TYR A 143 14.18 -9.17 17.67
N LYS A 144 14.71 -10.00 16.80
CA LYS A 144 14.25 -11.39 16.59
C LYS A 144 14.34 -12.28 17.83
N SER A 145 15.22 -11.95 18.76
CA SER A 145 15.43 -12.70 20.00
C SER A 145 14.94 -11.98 21.25
N LEU A 146 14.29 -10.82 21.14
CA LEU A 146 13.74 -10.09 22.29
C LEU A 146 12.37 -10.63 22.66
N PRO A 147 12.21 -11.39 23.77
CA PRO A 147 10.92 -11.94 24.19
C PRO A 147 9.95 -10.83 24.57
N CYS A 148 8.70 -10.96 24.17
CA CYS A 148 7.61 -10.10 24.59
C CYS A 148 6.31 -10.90 24.77
N LEU A 149 5.33 -10.32 25.45
CA LEU A 149 4.01 -10.94 25.59
C LEU A 149 3.31 -10.99 24.23
N ALA A 150 2.83 -12.17 23.83
CA ALA A 150 1.87 -12.31 22.76
C ALA A 150 0.44 -12.27 23.33
N TYR A 151 -0.47 -11.68 22.56
CA TYR A 151 -1.85 -11.49 22.96
C TYR A 151 -2.79 -12.23 22.02
N THR A 152 -3.69 -13.01 22.58
CA THR A 152 -4.90 -13.49 21.91
C THR A 152 -6.10 -12.93 22.65
N HIS A 153 -7.12 -12.43 21.92
CA HIS A 153 -8.28 -11.76 22.54
C HIS A 153 -7.88 -10.58 23.47
N LEU A 154 -6.76 -9.89 23.16
CA LEU A 154 -6.12 -8.88 24.02
C LEU A 154 -5.77 -9.38 25.42
N GLN A 155 -5.67 -10.68 25.64
CA GLN A 155 -5.16 -11.28 26.86
C GLN A 155 -3.75 -11.84 26.62
N PRO A 156 -2.82 -11.67 27.57
CA PRO A 156 -1.52 -12.35 27.50
C PRO A 156 -1.71 -13.86 27.39
N ALA A 157 -1.18 -14.47 26.33
CA ALA A 157 -1.31 -15.90 26.08
C ALA A 157 0.02 -16.62 26.34
N GLN A 158 0.97 -16.45 25.44
CA GLN A 158 2.34 -16.98 25.55
C GLN A 158 3.35 -15.89 25.17
N LEU A 159 4.63 -16.24 25.10
CA LEU A 159 5.63 -15.32 24.58
C LEU A 159 5.78 -15.46 23.06
N THR A 160 6.16 -14.37 22.45
CA THR A 160 6.73 -14.26 21.12
C THR A 160 7.97 -13.40 21.20
N THR A 161 8.48 -12.92 20.07
CA THR A 161 9.51 -11.88 20.07
C THR A 161 9.03 -10.62 19.37
N VAL A 162 9.64 -9.49 19.71
CA VAL A 162 9.36 -8.20 19.04
C VAL A 162 9.60 -8.30 17.54
N GLY A 163 10.71 -8.95 17.13
CA GLY A 163 10.99 -9.17 15.70
C GLY A 163 9.99 -10.10 15.02
N LYS A 164 9.54 -11.17 15.70
CA LYS A 164 8.52 -12.07 15.14
C LYS A 164 7.18 -11.36 14.95
N ARG A 165 6.80 -10.46 15.86
CA ARG A 165 5.60 -9.63 15.69
C ARG A 165 5.71 -8.76 14.43
N ALA A 166 6.88 -8.17 14.16
CA ALA A 166 7.08 -7.37 12.96
C ALA A 166 6.91 -8.17 11.66
N THR A 167 7.23 -9.48 11.65
CA THR A 167 6.97 -10.31 10.46
C THR A 167 5.49 -10.46 10.12
N LEU A 168 4.59 -10.30 11.08
CA LEU A 168 3.14 -10.32 10.81
C LEU A 168 2.73 -9.09 10.00
N TRP A 169 3.25 -7.91 10.35
CA TRP A 169 3.01 -6.68 9.58
C TRP A 169 3.62 -6.74 8.18
N MET A 170 4.83 -7.32 8.08
CA MET A 170 5.51 -7.51 6.80
C MET A 170 4.75 -8.48 5.89
N ASN A 171 4.22 -9.58 6.44
CA ASN A 171 3.52 -10.58 5.65
C ASN A 171 2.24 -10.02 5.00
N GLU A 172 1.49 -9.18 5.70
CA GLU A 172 0.32 -8.53 5.10
C GLU A 172 0.72 -7.59 3.96
N LEU A 173 1.81 -6.83 4.13
CA LEU A 173 2.32 -5.95 3.08
C LEU A 173 2.87 -6.74 1.87
N VAL A 174 3.46 -7.93 2.10
CA VAL A 174 3.87 -8.85 1.03
C VAL A 174 2.66 -9.27 0.20
N MET A 175 1.57 -9.66 0.84
CA MET A 175 0.33 -10.04 0.14
C MET A 175 -0.22 -8.89 -0.72
N ASP A 176 -0.13 -7.64 -0.26
CA ASP A 176 -0.56 -6.47 -1.01
C ASP A 176 0.35 -6.22 -2.24
N ILE A 177 1.67 -6.38 -2.09
CA ILE A 177 2.63 -6.24 -3.18
C ILE A 177 2.37 -7.31 -4.25
N GLU A 178 2.23 -8.58 -3.86
CA GLU A 178 1.93 -9.69 -4.78
C GLU A 178 0.64 -9.45 -5.54
N ASN A 179 -0.39 -8.93 -4.86
CA ASN A 179 -1.66 -8.63 -5.49
C ASN A 179 -1.54 -7.44 -6.48
N LEU A 180 -0.77 -6.40 -6.15
CA LEU A 180 -0.50 -5.30 -7.09
C LEU A 180 0.29 -5.77 -8.31
N GLU A 181 1.29 -6.62 -8.12
CA GLU A 181 2.04 -7.25 -9.22
C GLU A 181 1.15 -8.07 -10.15
N PHE A 182 0.24 -8.84 -9.57
CA PHE A 182 -0.73 -9.61 -10.34
C PHE A 182 -1.61 -8.70 -11.21
N GLN A 183 -2.13 -7.58 -10.66
CA GLN A 183 -2.92 -6.63 -11.45
C GLN A 183 -2.07 -5.98 -12.56
N LEU A 184 -0.83 -5.59 -12.26
CA LEU A 184 0.07 -5.00 -13.25
C LEU A 184 0.44 -5.98 -14.38
N SER A 185 0.62 -7.26 -14.07
CA SER A 185 0.97 -8.28 -15.07
C SER A 185 -0.13 -8.50 -16.11
N GLY A 186 -1.38 -8.24 -15.73
CA GLY A 186 -2.53 -8.33 -16.63
C GLY A 186 -2.92 -7.00 -17.30
N LEU A 187 -2.26 -5.90 -16.94
CA LEU A 187 -2.63 -4.56 -17.40
C LEU A 187 -2.23 -4.35 -18.87
N LYS A 188 -3.21 -4.08 -19.73
CA LYS A 188 -3.02 -3.83 -21.16
C LYS A 188 -3.67 -2.51 -21.55
N LEU A 189 -3.16 -1.88 -22.61
CA LEU A 189 -3.82 -0.73 -23.19
C LEU A 189 -5.22 -1.08 -23.70
N ARG A 190 -6.12 -0.09 -23.72
CA ARG A 190 -7.38 -0.23 -24.44
C ARG A 190 -7.11 -0.38 -25.94
N GLY A 191 -6.14 0.35 -26.45
CA GLY A 191 -5.74 0.36 -27.86
C GLY A 191 -6.62 1.28 -28.73
N ALA A 192 -6.52 1.08 -30.04
CA ALA A 192 -7.23 1.82 -31.07
C ALA A 192 -8.52 1.11 -31.48
N LYS A 193 -9.53 1.10 -30.58
CA LYS A 193 -10.78 0.31 -30.76
C LYS A 193 -11.91 1.05 -31.48
N GLY A 194 -11.82 2.37 -31.64
CA GLY A 194 -12.88 3.18 -32.24
C GLY A 194 -14.06 3.46 -31.32
N THR A 195 -15.15 3.98 -31.87
CA THR A 195 -16.28 4.52 -31.12
C THR A 195 -17.06 3.47 -30.32
N THR A 196 -17.20 2.28 -30.86
CA THR A 196 -17.97 1.17 -30.24
C THR A 196 -17.16 -0.11 -30.04
N GLY A 197 -15.85 -0.03 -30.22
CA GLY A 197 -14.97 -1.18 -30.07
C GLY A 197 -14.79 -2.05 -31.31
N THR A 198 -15.47 -1.70 -32.42
CA THR A 198 -15.47 -2.47 -33.67
C THR A 198 -14.30 -2.16 -34.60
N GLN A 199 -13.53 -1.10 -34.32
CA GLN A 199 -12.43 -0.60 -35.15
C GLN A 199 -12.86 -0.16 -36.57
N ALA A 200 -14.14 0.10 -36.79
CA ALA A 200 -14.71 0.38 -38.13
C ALA A 200 -14.00 1.53 -38.85
N SER A 201 -13.65 2.63 -38.15
CA SER A 201 -12.93 3.76 -38.75
C SER A 201 -11.52 3.38 -39.22
N PHE A 202 -10.83 2.52 -38.48
CA PHE A 202 -9.49 2.03 -38.85
C PHE A 202 -9.59 1.01 -40.00
N MET A 203 -10.63 0.16 -39.99
CA MET A 203 -10.90 -0.75 -41.13
C MET A 203 -11.11 0.03 -42.41
N GLU A 204 -11.82 1.17 -42.37
CA GLU A 204 -12.02 2.04 -43.51
C GLU A 204 -10.71 2.69 -43.97
N LEU A 205 -9.92 3.26 -43.01
CA LEU A 205 -8.62 3.87 -43.32
C LEU A 205 -7.63 2.91 -43.97
N PHE A 206 -7.65 1.63 -43.62
CA PHE A 206 -6.79 0.60 -44.19
C PHE A 206 -7.45 -0.21 -45.29
N GLY A 207 -8.57 0.27 -45.88
CA GLY A 207 -9.21 -0.38 -47.03
C GLY A 207 -9.72 -1.82 -46.73
N GLY A 208 -10.09 -2.12 -45.50
CA GLY A 208 -10.58 -3.43 -45.08
C GLY A 208 -9.49 -4.42 -44.66
N ASP A 209 -8.24 -3.99 -44.52
CA ASP A 209 -7.11 -4.83 -44.13
C ASP A 209 -7.06 -5.04 -42.61
N GLU A 210 -7.65 -6.17 -42.12
CA GLU A 210 -7.67 -6.53 -40.70
C GLU A 210 -6.27 -6.72 -40.10
N GLU A 211 -5.30 -7.20 -40.86
CA GLU A 211 -3.95 -7.43 -40.34
C GLU A 211 -3.23 -6.11 -40.05
N LYS A 212 -3.45 -5.08 -40.89
CA LYS A 212 -2.97 -3.74 -40.58
C LYS A 212 -3.61 -3.16 -39.31
N VAL A 213 -4.92 -3.34 -39.12
CA VAL A 213 -5.60 -2.87 -37.91
C VAL A 213 -5.09 -3.58 -36.64
N LYS A 214 -4.85 -4.89 -36.68
CA LYS A 214 -4.19 -5.62 -35.60
C LYS A 214 -2.77 -5.14 -35.33
N ARG A 215 -2.00 -4.91 -36.42
CA ARG A 215 -0.63 -4.42 -36.32
C ARG A 215 -0.56 -3.00 -35.75
N LEU A 216 -1.53 -2.15 -36.07
CA LEU A 216 -1.66 -0.79 -35.49
C LEU A 216 -1.67 -0.83 -33.96
N GLU A 217 -2.51 -1.69 -33.37
CA GLU A 217 -2.58 -1.83 -31.92
C GLU A 217 -1.28 -2.36 -31.30
N ALA A 218 -0.65 -3.31 -31.98
CA ALA A 218 0.63 -3.87 -31.50
C ALA A 218 1.74 -2.82 -31.50
N LEU A 219 1.82 -1.97 -32.54
CA LEU A 219 2.78 -0.88 -32.63
C LEU A 219 2.56 0.17 -31.54
N ILE A 220 1.33 0.61 -31.36
CA ILE A 220 0.97 1.58 -30.30
C ILE A 220 1.32 1.01 -28.92
N ALA A 221 0.94 -0.24 -28.64
CA ALA A 221 1.23 -0.86 -27.35
C ALA A 221 2.74 -0.94 -27.08
N SER A 222 3.52 -1.38 -28.07
CA SER A 222 4.97 -1.47 -27.98
C SER A 222 5.61 -0.10 -27.72
N GLU A 223 5.20 0.95 -28.43
CA GLU A 223 5.72 2.30 -28.24
C GLU A 223 5.40 2.86 -26.85
N MET A 224 4.23 2.53 -26.31
CA MET A 224 3.80 2.94 -24.97
C MET A 224 4.32 2.00 -23.86
N GLY A 225 5.12 0.99 -24.18
CA GLY A 225 5.75 0.07 -23.24
C GLY A 225 4.77 -0.90 -22.58
N PHE A 226 3.83 -1.44 -23.36
CA PHE A 226 2.88 -2.49 -22.95
C PHE A 226 3.01 -3.73 -23.84
N ASP A 227 2.71 -4.89 -23.26
CA ASP A 227 2.75 -6.18 -23.98
C ASP A 227 1.63 -6.33 -25.03
N GLY A 228 0.68 -5.39 -25.08
CA GLY A 228 -0.41 -5.41 -26.05
C GLY A 228 -1.63 -4.62 -25.59
N CYS A 229 -2.71 -4.78 -26.37
CA CYS A 229 -4.01 -4.19 -26.09
C CYS A 229 -5.00 -5.26 -25.60
N ILE A 230 -6.06 -4.82 -24.91
CA ILE A 230 -7.16 -5.72 -24.56
C ILE A 230 -7.82 -6.26 -25.84
N PRO A 231 -8.28 -7.54 -25.85
CA PRO A 231 -8.79 -8.13 -27.09
C PRO A 231 -10.12 -7.53 -27.52
N VAL A 232 -11.00 -7.19 -26.59
CA VAL A 232 -12.31 -6.63 -26.86
C VAL A 232 -12.65 -5.51 -25.89
N SER A 233 -13.33 -4.46 -26.37
CA SER A 233 -13.91 -3.41 -25.53
C SER A 233 -15.10 -2.78 -26.23
N GLY A 234 -15.89 -2.01 -25.51
CA GLY A 234 -16.74 -0.99 -26.09
C GLY A 234 -15.94 0.26 -26.44
N GLN A 235 -16.53 1.43 -26.27
CA GLN A 235 -15.80 2.69 -26.37
C GLN A 235 -14.74 2.86 -25.29
N THR A 236 -14.94 2.24 -24.12
CA THR A 236 -14.04 2.28 -22.97
C THR A 236 -13.53 0.86 -22.62
N TYR A 237 -12.41 0.79 -21.88
CA TYR A 237 -12.06 -0.46 -21.21
C TYR A 237 -13.07 -0.77 -20.07
N SER A 238 -13.15 -2.02 -19.66
CA SER A 238 -14.03 -2.41 -18.55
C SER A 238 -13.63 -1.70 -17.26
N ARG A 239 -14.55 -0.96 -16.64
CA ARG A 239 -14.34 -0.26 -15.37
C ARG A 239 -14.05 -1.22 -14.19
N LYS A 240 -14.15 -2.54 -14.42
CA LYS A 240 -13.62 -3.55 -13.46
C LYS A 240 -12.12 -3.44 -13.25
N VAL A 241 -11.37 -2.92 -14.22
CA VAL A 241 -9.93 -2.68 -14.05
C VAL A 241 -9.70 -1.69 -12.90
N ASP A 242 -10.41 -0.55 -12.90
CA ASP A 242 -10.33 0.42 -11.80
C ASP A 242 -10.73 -0.21 -10.46
N ALA A 243 -11.79 -1.02 -10.45
CA ALA A 243 -12.26 -1.70 -9.24
C ALA A 243 -11.20 -2.67 -8.68
N TYR A 244 -10.48 -3.39 -9.54
CA TYR A 244 -9.41 -4.27 -9.12
C TYR A 244 -8.23 -3.49 -8.52
N PHE A 245 -7.79 -2.42 -9.17
CA PHE A 245 -6.71 -1.59 -8.63
C PHE A 245 -7.10 -0.93 -7.30
N LEU A 246 -8.31 -0.38 -7.17
CA LEU A 246 -8.73 0.24 -5.91
C LEU A 246 -8.98 -0.78 -4.80
N SER A 247 -9.33 -2.02 -5.14
CA SER A 247 -9.36 -3.12 -4.17
C SER A 247 -7.96 -3.41 -3.60
N VAL A 248 -6.92 -3.36 -4.44
CA VAL A 248 -5.52 -3.50 -3.98
C VAL A 248 -5.11 -2.29 -3.14
N MET A 249 -5.47 -1.07 -3.52
CA MET A 249 -5.22 0.12 -2.70
C MET A 249 -5.88 0.00 -1.32
N SER A 250 -7.09 -0.55 -1.26
CA SER A 250 -7.77 -0.89 -0.01
C SER A 250 -6.97 -1.91 0.82
N GLY A 251 -6.32 -2.90 0.18
CA GLY A 251 -5.43 -3.87 0.84
C GLY A 251 -4.29 -3.17 1.57
N PHE A 252 -3.51 -2.34 0.87
CA PHE A 252 -2.43 -1.55 1.48
C PHE A 252 -2.92 -0.69 2.66
N ALA A 253 -4.09 -0.09 2.52
CA ALA A 253 -4.70 0.70 3.60
C ALA A 253 -5.06 -0.16 4.82
N GLN A 254 -5.59 -1.38 4.61
CA GLN A 254 -5.91 -2.34 5.69
C GLN A 254 -4.66 -2.77 6.44
N SER A 255 -3.59 -3.15 5.73
CA SER A 255 -2.31 -3.57 6.31
C SER A 255 -1.69 -2.45 7.15
N ALA A 256 -1.66 -1.23 6.64
CA ALA A 256 -1.15 -0.07 7.37
C ALA A 256 -2.04 0.27 8.58
N TYR A 257 -3.35 0.13 8.46
CA TYR A 257 -4.29 0.36 9.58
C TYR A 257 -4.05 -0.64 10.71
N LYS A 258 -3.89 -1.93 10.37
CA LYS A 258 -3.56 -2.96 11.36
C LYS A 258 -2.25 -2.65 12.08
N PHE A 259 -1.17 -2.37 11.36
CA PHE A 259 0.11 -1.96 11.92
C PHE A 259 -0.04 -0.77 12.88
N SER A 260 -0.73 0.28 12.44
CA SER A 260 -0.89 1.50 13.23
C SER A 260 -1.69 1.25 14.53
N ASN A 261 -2.69 0.37 14.50
CA ASN A 261 -3.44 -0.02 15.70
C ASN A 261 -2.57 -0.83 16.66
N ASP A 262 -1.80 -1.79 16.17
CA ASP A 262 -0.89 -2.58 16.99
C ASP A 262 0.15 -1.68 17.68
N LEU A 263 0.77 -0.75 16.95
CA LEU A 263 1.76 0.17 17.52
C LEU A 263 1.14 1.12 18.54
N ARG A 264 -0.06 1.64 18.31
CA ARG A 264 -0.80 2.47 19.29
C ARG A 264 -1.10 1.71 20.58
N MET A 265 -1.46 0.42 20.49
CA MET A 265 -1.64 -0.44 21.66
C MET A 265 -0.31 -0.68 22.40
N LEU A 266 0.77 -0.94 21.65
CA LEU A 266 2.10 -1.13 22.23
C LEU A 266 2.62 0.15 22.90
N GLN A 267 2.28 1.32 22.38
CA GLN A 267 2.58 2.60 22.99
C GLN A 267 1.77 2.82 24.28
N SER A 268 0.49 2.42 24.29
CA SER A 268 -0.34 2.43 25.52
C SER A 268 0.21 1.47 26.59
N PHE A 269 0.87 0.39 26.20
CA PHE A 269 1.57 -0.52 27.09
C PHE A 269 2.95 -0.03 27.51
N GLU A 270 3.42 1.10 26.98
CA GLU A 270 4.76 1.65 27.16
C GLU A 270 5.88 0.72 26.67
N GLU A 271 5.56 -0.23 25.77
CA GLU A 271 6.52 -1.18 25.21
C GLU A 271 7.26 -0.64 24.01
N MET A 272 6.57 0.13 23.16
CA MET A 272 7.11 0.71 21.92
C MET A 272 6.45 2.07 21.67
N GLU A 273 7.13 2.92 20.91
CA GLU A 273 6.59 4.22 20.44
C GLU A 273 6.95 4.48 18.98
N GLU A 274 6.13 5.30 18.30
CA GLU A 274 6.53 5.92 17.04
C GLU A 274 7.66 6.94 17.27
N PRO A 275 8.46 7.28 16.24
CA PRO A 275 9.51 8.28 16.40
C PRO A 275 8.94 9.64 16.82
N PHE A 276 9.65 10.30 17.74
CA PHE A 276 9.30 11.61 18.24
C PHE A 276 10.48 12.56 18.10
N GLU A 277 10.28 13.65 17.36
CA GLU A 277 11.32 14.62 17.09
C GLU A 277 11.52 15.56 18.28
N SER A 278 12.75 16.02 18.50
CA SER A 278 13.10 16.84 19.65
C SER A 278 12.33 18.17 19.73
N SER A 279 11.91 18.70 18.58
CA SER A 279 11.10 19.92 18.48
C SER A 279 9.59 19.68 18.41
N GLN A 280 9.16 18.41 18.36
CA GLN A 280 7.75 18.06 18.22
C GLN A 280 6.97 18.33 19.50
N ILE A 281 5.79 18.94 19.38
CA ILE A 281 4.86 19.14 20.49
C ILE A 281 3.81 18.02 20.44
N GLY A 282 3.86 17.12 21.42
CA GLY A 282 2.91 15.99 21.50
C GLY A 282 1.54 16.36 22.08
N SER A 283 1.47 17.42 22.90
CA SER A 283 0.24 17.89 23.53
C SER A 283 0.34 19.35 23.89
N SER A 284 -0.71 20.12 23.64
CA SER A 284 -0.79 21.54 24.00
C SER A 284 -0.93 21.78 25.51
N ALA A 285 -1.46 20.80 26.26
CA ALA A 285 -1.75 20.92 27.69
C ALA A 285 -0.75 20.16 28.58
N MET A 286 -0.18 19.05 28.06
CA MET A 286 0.69 18.15 28.84
C MET A 286 2.01 17.94 28.10
N PRO A 287 3.06 18.71 28.37
CA PRO A 287 4.31 18.70 27.61
C PRO A 287 5.02 17.34 27.53
N TYR A 288 4.85 16.50 28.56
CA TYR A 288 5.44 15.16 28.62
C TYR A 288 4.71 14.11 27.80
N LYS A 289 3.47 14.40 27.35
CA LYS A 289 2.62 13.44 26.66
C LYS A 289 3.02 13.27 25.21
N ARG A 290 3.41 12.07 24.82
CA ARG A 290 3.71 11.69 23.45
C ARG A 290 2.53 10.95 22.86
N ASN A 291 1.80 11.60 21.96
CA ASN A 291 0.66 10.98 21.27
C ASN A 291 1.14 10.25 20.00
N PRO A 292 0.57 9.08 19.66
CA PRO A 292 0.88 8.35 18.43
C PRO A 292 0.19 8.99 17.20
N MET A 293 0.48 10.28 16.95
CA MET A 293 -0.25 11.09 15.96
C MET A 293 -0.05 10.60 14.53
N ARG A 294 1.12 10.04 14.22
CA ARG A 294 1.42 9.48 12.90
C ARG A 294 0.61 8.21 12.64
N CYS A 295 0.57 7.31 13.61
CA CYS A 295 -0.27 6.11 13.56
C CYS A 295 -1.77 6.44 13.54
N GLU A 296 -2.22 7.46 14.28
CA GLU A 296 -3.61 7.94 14.22
C GLU A 296 -3.96 8.47 12.83
N ARG A 297 -3.03 9.16 12.18
CA ARG A 297 -3.18 9.68 10.81
C ARG A 297 -3.23 8.54 9.79
N ILE A 298 -2.36 7.54 9.89
CA ILE A 298 -2.47 6.30 9.07
C ILE A 298 -3.87 5.71 9.19
N SER A 299 -4.35 5.51 10.42
CA SER A 299 -5.70 4.96 10.68
C SER A 299 -6.81 5.81 10.06
N ALA A 300 -6.69 7.14 10.09
CA ALA A 300 -7.68 8.06 9.54
C ALA A 300 -7.71 8.01 8.00
N LEU A 301 -6.55 8.08 7.36
CA LEU A 301 -6.42 8.02 5.89
C LEU A 301 -6.83 6.64 5.36
N ALA A 302 -6.48 5.57 6.08
CA ALA A 302 -6.85 4.21 5.69
C ALA A 302 -8.37 4.02 5.62
N ARG A 303 -9.13 4.57 6.59
CA ARG A 303 -10.60 4.51 6.53
C ARG A 303 -11.16 5.18 5.28
N TYR A 304 -10.56 6.30 4.87
CA TYR A 304 -10.98 6.98 3.64
C TYR A 304 -10.76 6.07 2.42
N VAL A 305 -9.55 5.55 2.22
CA VAL A 305 -9.20 4.69 1.07
C VAL A 305 -10.04 3.42 1.03
N ILE A 306 -10.25 2.76 2.18
CA ILE A 306 -11.08 1.55 2.26
C ILE A 306 -12.51 1.83 1.79
N ASN A 307 -13.11 2.95 2.20
CA ASN A 307 -14.45 3.31 1.79
C ASN A 307 -14.50 3.74 0.32
N ASP A 308 -13.49 4.48 -0.16
CA ASP A 308 -13.42 4.95 -1.54
C ASP A 308 -13.33 3.79 -2.55
N SER A 309 -12.74 2.67 -2.17
CA SER A 309 -12.61 1.48 -3.02
C SER A 309 -13.94 0.88 -3.51
N LEU A 310 -15.07 1.24 -2.91
CA LEU A 310 -16.40 0.84 -3.36
C LEU A 310 -16.87 1.60 -4.60
N ASN A 311 -16.41 2.84 -4.80
CA ASN A 311 -16.81 3.68 -5.92
C ASN A 311 -16.63 2.99 -7.28
N PRO A 312 -15.44 2.48 -7.65
CA PRO A 312 -15.26 1.87 -8.96
C PRO A 312 -16.01 0.54 -9.12
N ALA A 313 -16.27 -0.20 -8.05
CA ALA A 313 -17.06 -1.43 -8.11
C ALA A 313 -18.52 -1.12 -8.48
N VAL A 314 -19.11 -0.07 -7.89
CA VAL A 314 -20.45 0.40 -8.23
C VAL A 314 -20.46 0.97 -9.65
N THR A 315 -19.48 1.79 -10.01
CA THR A 315 -19.33 2.36 -11.36
C THR A 315 -19.25 1.26 -12.42
N ALA A 316 -18.46 0.22 -12.19
CA ALA A 316 -18.34 -0.92 -13.12
C ALA A 316 -19.68 -1.65 -13.32
N SER A 317 -20.48 -1.74 -12.27
CA SER A 317 -21.79 -2.41 -12.31
C SER A 317 -22.86 -1.58 -13.03
N ALA A 318 -22.71 -0.26 -13.07
CA ALA A 318 -23.69 0.67 -13.63
C ALA A 318 -23.41 1.03 -15.11
N GLN A 319 -22.35 0.49 -15.74
CA GLN A 319 -22.06 0.75 -17.15
C GLN A 319 -23.09 0.09 -18.07
N TRP A 320 -23.51 0.82 -19.11
CA TRP A 320 -24.50 0.37 -20.07
C TRP A 320 -23.90 0.20 -21.46
N PHE A 321 -24.12 -0.95 -22.06
CA PHE A 321 -23.70 -1.29 -23.43
C PHE A 321 -22.22 -0.91 -23.70
N GLU A 322 -21.96 -0.19 -24.79
CA GLU A 322 -20.59 0.19 -25.20
C GLU A 322 -20.06 1.44 -24.50
N ARG A 323 -20.94 2.26 -23.94
CA ARG A 323 -20.57 3.50 -23.22
C ARG A 323 -21.74 4.10 -22.44
N THR A 324 -21.45 4.53 -21.22
CA THR A 324 -22.21 5.57 -20.48
C THR A 324 -21.20 6.57 -19.87
N LEU A 325 -21.60 7.81 -19.67
CA LEU A 325 -20.71 8.89 -19.20
C LEU A 325 -20.75 9.09 -17.67
N ASP A 326 -21.61 8.39 -16.97
CA ASP A 326 -21.78 8.52 -15.51
C ASP A 326 -20.52 8.08 -14.71
N ASP A 327 -19.64 7.30 -15.33
CA ASP A 327 -18.37 6.92 -14.77
C ASP A 327 -17.38 8.09 -14.58
N SER A 328 -17.43 9.06 -15.51
CA SER A 328 -16.37 10.05 -15.70
C SER A 328 -16.10 10.91 -14.46
N ALA A 329 -17.13 11.52 -13.88
CA ALA A 329 -17.01 12.40 -12.73
C ALA A 329 -16.56 11.63 -11.47
N ASN A 330 -17.11 10.43 -11.23
CA ASN A 330 -16.74 9.60 -10.10
C ASN A 330 -15.27 9.16 -10.18
N ARG A 331 -14.83 8.66 -11.33
CA ARG A 331 -13.47 8.17 -11.57
C ARG A 331 -12.40 9.25 -11.40
N ARG A 332 -12.69 10.49 -11.83
CA ARG A 332 -11.77 11.64 -11.66
C ARG A 332 -11.44 11.93 -10.20
N ILE A 333 -12.32 11.56 -9.28
CA ILE A 333 -12.15 11.74 -7.84
C ILE A 333 -11.58 10.45 -7.23
N SER A 334 -12.32 9.35 -7.33
CA SER A 334 -12.05 8.12 -6.60
C SER A 334 -10.71 7.49 -6.96
N VAL A 335 -10.37 7.39 -8.26
CA VAL A 335 -9.09 6.76 -8.66
C VAL A 335 -7.90 7.58 -8.18
N ALA A 336 -7.92 8.89 -8.40
CA ALA A 336 -6.83 9.75 -7.97
C ALA A 336 -6.66 9.75 -6.44
N GLU A 337 -7.75 9.95 -5.70
CA GLU A 337 -7.67 10.06 -4.24
C GLU A 337 -7.33 8.75 -3.55
N ALA A 338 -7.67 7.58 -4.11
CA ALA A 338 -7.21 6.29 -3.61
C ALA A 338 -5.68 6.16 -3.66
N PHE A 339 -5.06 6.45 -4.79
CA PHE A 339 -3.60 6.40 -4.94
C PHE A 339 -2.88 7.47 -4.11
N LEU A 340 -3.38 8.71 -4.11
CA LEU A 340 -2.86 9.79 -3.26
C LEU A 340 -2.97 9.42 -1.77
N GLY A 341 -4.06 8.77 -1.39
CA GLY A 341 -4.28 8.30 -0.03
C GLY A 341 -3.31 7.21 0.40
N VAL A 342 -3.08 6.19 -0.44
CA VAL A 342 -2.10 5.12 -0.16
C VAL A 342 -0.67 5.67 -0.17
N ASP A 343 -0.35 6.56 -1.08
CA ASP A 343 0.93 7.25 -1.12
C ASP A 343 1.21 8.00 0.20
N ALA A 344 0.22 8.76 0.68
CA ALA A 344 0.29 9.46 1.96
C ALA A 344 0.47 8.48 3.15
N ILE A 345 -0.28 7.38 3.17
CA ILE A 345 -0.16 6.33 4.18
C ILE A 345 1.25 5.74 4.18
N LEU A 346 1.78 5.36 3.01
CA LEU A 346 3.11 4.77 2.90
C LEU A 346 4.23 5.74 3.30
N ASN A 347 4.12 7.04 2.99
CA ASN A 347 5.07 8.04 3.47
C ASN A 347 5.12 8.08 5.00
N ILE A 348 3.97 8.08 5.66
CA ILE A 348 3.91 8.06 7.13
C ILE A 348 4.44 6.71 7.65
N TYR A 349 4.11 5.61 7.00
CA TYR A 349 4.54 4.27 7.38
C TYR A 349 6.09 4.13 7.28
N ILE A 350 6.70 4.63 6.21
CA ILE A 350 8.17 4.70 6.06
C ILE A 350 8.77 5.50 7.23
N ASN A 351 8.24 6.67 7.51
CA ASN A 351 8.73 7.53 8.58
C ASN A 351 8.62 6.85 9.95
N VAL A 352 7.48 6.24 10.27
CA VAL A 352 7.29 5.53 11.55
C VAL A 352 8.25 4.35 11.66
N THR A 353 8.35 3.52 10.62
CA THR A 353 9.18 2.30 10.68
C THR A 353 10.68 2.55 10.65
N SER A 354 11.11 3.69 10.15
CA SER A 354 12.53 4.08 10.17
C SER A 354 13.05 4.44 11.58
N GLY A 355 12.14 4.74 12.53
CA GLY A 355 12.54 5.28 13.84
C GLY A 355 11.74 4.74 15.04
N MET A 356 11.07 3.60 14.93
CA MET A 356 10.36 2.99 16.06
C MET A 356 11.27 2.78 17.27
N VAL A 357 10.80 3.20 18.44
CA VAL A 357 11.50 3.07 19.72
C VAL A 357 10.98 1.83 20.46
N VAL A 358 11.89 1.03 21.01
CA VAL A 358 11.58 -0.17 21.79
C VAL A 358 12.11 -0.02 23.19
N TYR A 359 11.24 -0.18 24.21
CA TYR A 359 11.59 -0.09 25.61
C TYR A 359 11.82 -1.48 26.21
N GLU A 360 12.98 -2.08 25.91
CA GLU A 360 13.32 -3.45 26.28
C GLU A 360 13.17 -3.76 27.78
N ARG A 361 13.49 -2.80 28.64
CA ARG A 361 13.34 -2.97 30.11
C ARG A 361 11.88 -3.02 30.56
N VAL A 362 11.00 -2.23 29.90
CA VAL A 362 9.56 -2.27 30.16
C VAL A 362 8.99 -3.60 29.70
N ILE A 363 9.35 -4.03 28.48
CA ILE A 363 8.93 -5.33 27.92
C ILE A 363 9.35 -6.46 28.86
N LYS A 364 10.62 -6.47 29.32
CA LYS A 364 11.11 -7.49 30.26
C LYS A 364 10.33 -7.50 31.57
N ARG A 365 10.06 -6.33 32.15
CA ARG A 365 9.24 -6.23 33.38
C ARG A 365 7.87 -6.84 33.18
N ARG A 366 7.17 -6.49 32.10
CA ARG A 366 5.83 -6.99 31.78
C ARG A 366 5.82 -8.50 31.53
N VAL A 367 6.83 -9.02 30.84
CA VAL A 367 7.03 -10.47 30.66
C VAL A 367 7.18 -11.15 32.02
N MET A 368 8.07 -10.65 32.87
CA MET A 368 8.34 -11.28 34.19
C MET A 368 7.13 -11.26 35.15
N GLU A 369 6.21 -10.29 35.02
CA GLU A 369 4.96 -10.26 35.76
C GLU A 369 4.00 -11.41 35.38
N LYS A 370 4.04 -11.89 34.15
CA LYS A 370 3.12 -12.92 33.62
C LYS A 370 3.76 -14.30 33.48
N LEU A 371 5.06 -14.35 33.31
CA LEU A 371 5.83 -15.57 33.08
C LEU A 371 5.61 -16.66 34.13
N PRO A 372 5.45 -16.36 35.45
CA PRO A 372 5.13 -17.39 36.46
C PRO A 372 3.91 -18.23 36.10
N PHE A 373 2.86 -17.62 35.55
CA PHE A 373 1.66 -18.36 35.12
C PHE A 373 1.90 -19.20 33.87
N MET A 374 2.73 -18.74 32.96
CA MET A 374 3.08 -19.45 31.72
C MET A 374 4.02 -20.61 31.98
N ALA A 375 4.90 -20.51 33.00
CA ALA A 375 5.91 -21.51 33.35
C ALA A 375 5.32 -22.68 34.17
N THR A 376 4.08 -22.63 34.57
CA THR A 376 3.45 -23.67 35.39
C THR A 376 3.54 -25.06 34.78
N GLU A 377 3.38 -25.19 33.49
CA GLU A 377 3.53 -26.46 32.77
C GLU A 377 4.97 -26.98 32.82
N ASN A 378 5.95 -26.13 32.61
CA ASN A 378 7.37 -26.50 32.65
C ASN A 378 7.77 -26.95 34.06
N ILE A 379 7.34 -26.21 35.10
CA ILE A 379 7.57 -26.55 36.50
C ILE A 379 6.93 -27.92 36.84
N MET A 380 5.68 -28.14 36.39
CA MET A 380 5.00 -29.41 36.57
C MET A 380 5.74 -30.55 35.91
N MET A 381 6.14 -30.41 34.66
CA MET A 381 6.84 -31.45 33.89
C MET A 381 8.20 -31.75 34.46
N GLU A 382 8.96 -30.75 34.90
CA GLU A 382 10.25 -30.96 35.58
C GLU A 382 10.07 -31.66 36.94
N SER A 383 9.01 -31.35 37.68
CA SER A 383 8.65 -32.03 38.92
C SER A 383 8.29 -33.49 38.68
N VAL A 384 7.57 -33.81 37.61
CA VAL A 384 7.22 -35.20 37.23
C VAL A 384 8.49 -36.00 36.87
N LYS A 385 9.44 -35.44 36.15
CA LYS A 385 10.73 -36.09 35.86
C LYS A 385 11.50 -36.48 37.13
N ARG A 386 11.24 -35.80 38.25
CA ARG A 386 11.84 -36.09 39.55
C ARG A 386 10.97 -37.00 40.45
N GLY A 387 9.97 -37.63 39.85
CA GLY A 387 9.15 -38.63 40.53
C GLY A 387 7.88 -38.09 41.17
N GLY A 388 7.51 -36.83 40.97
CA GLY A 388 6.25 -36.27 41.45
C GLY A 388 5.05 -36.82 40.68
N ASP A 389 3.90 -36.96 41.38
CA ASP A 389 2.62 -37.36 40.75
C ASP A 389 2.05 -36.20 39.94
N ARG A 390 1.82 -36.43 38.65
CA ARG A 390 1.33 -35.39 37.72
C ARG A 390 -0.03 -34.82 38.14
N GLN A 391 -0.94 -35.63 38.64
CA GLN A 391 -2.30 -35.19 38.97
C GLN A 391 -2.29 -34.35 40.27
N GLU A 392 -1.51 -34.79 41.25
CA GLU A 392 -1.31 -34.04 42.50
C GLU A 392 -0.64 -32.70 42.23
N LEU A 393 0.46 -32.69 41.45
CA LEU A 393 1.19 -31.49 41.07
C LEU A 393 0.31 -30.50 40.30
N HIS A 394 -0.51 -31.00 39.36
CA HIS A 394 -1.47 -30.16 38.65
C HIS A 394 -2.44 -29.44 39.57
N GLU A 395 -3.00 -30.18 40.53
CA GLU A 395 -3.97 -29.60 41.48
C GLU A 395 -3.31 -28.57 42.42
N ILE A 396 -2.12 -28.85 42.91
CA ILE A 396 -1.34 -27.92 43.75
C ILE A 396 -1.07 -26.61 42.97
N ILE A 397 -0.55 -26.71 41.74
CA ILE A 397 -0.22 -25.56 40.89
C ILE A 397 -1.50 -24.79 40.53
N ARG A 398 -2.60 -25.48 40.23
CA ARG A 398 -3.90 -24.86 39.95
C ARG A 398 -4.39 -24.01 41.13
N VAL A 399 -4.38 -24.55 42.33
CA VAL A 399 -4.81 -23.84 43.56
C VAL A 399 -3.95 -22.59 43.77
N TYR A 400 -2.63 -22.74 43.74
CA TYR A 400 -1.71 -21.61 43.93
C TYR A 400 -1.82 -20.56 42.82
N SER A 401 -2.08 -20.98 41.58
CA SER A 401 -2.33 -20.05 40.48
C SER A 401 -3.60 -19.21 40.72
N HIS A 402 -4.66 -19.79 41.22
CA HIS A 402 -5.88 -19.04 41.57
C HIS A 402 -5.64 -18.07 42.74
N GLU A 403 -4.91 -18.49 43.77
CA GLU A 403 -4.60 -17.63 44.92
C GLU A 403 -3.70 -16.46 44.53
N ALA A 404 -2.64 -16.73 43.73
CA ALA A 404 -1.76 -15.69 43.21
C ALA A 404 -2.51 -14.72 42.26
N ALA A 405 -3.38 -15.24 41.40
CA ALA A 405 -4.22 -14.42 40.55
C ALA A 405 -5.18 -13.52 41.33
N ARG A 406 -5.79 -14.06 42.44
CA ARG A 406 -6.62 -13.30 43.35
C ARG A 406 -5.83 -12.16 43.99
N ARG A 407 -4.63 -12.45 44.50
CA ARG A 407 -3.76 -11.46 45.12
C ARG A 407 -3.44 -10.33 44.16
N VAL A 408 -3.09 -10.65 42.92
CA VAL A 408 -2.79 -9.64 41.90
C VAL A 408 -4.02 -8.82 41.54
N LYS A 409 -5.18 -9.47 41.31
CA LYS A 409 -6.35 -8.80 40.74
C LYS A 409 -7.25 -8.11 41.75
N LEU A 410 -7.43 -8.71 42.93
CA LEU A 410 -8.32 -8.18 43.95
C LEU A 410 -7.60 -7.34 45.03
N GLU A 411 -6.35 -7.68 45.33
CA GLU A 411 -5.59 -7.04 46.40
C GLU A 411 -4.53 -6.02 45.85
N GLY A 412 -4.31 -6.00 44.53
CA GLY A 412 -3.29 -5.15 43.92
C GLY A 412 -1.85 -5.54 44.30
N GLY A 413 -1.66 -6.77 44.81
CA GLY A 413 -0.36 -7.28 45.24
C GLY A 413 0.51 -7.79 44.08
N THR A 414 1.76 -8.11 44.39
CA THR A 414 2.68 -8.77 43.43
C THR A 414 2.33 -10.26 43.26
N ASN A 415 2.65 -10.81 42.11
CA ASN A 415 2.50 -12.23 41.83
C ASN A 415 3.47 -13.05 42.70
N ASP A 416 2.94 -13.85 43.61
CA ASP A 416 3.70 -14.68 44.54
C ASP A 416 3.58 -16.19 44.23
N LEU A 417 3.19 -16.53 42.98
CA LEU A 417 3.00 -17.93 42.58
C LEU A 417 4.26 -18.79 42.80
N ILE A 418 5.42 -18.26 42.46
CA ILE A 418 6.69 -18.98 42.58
C ILE A 418 7.07 -19.22 44.03
N GLU A 419 6.83 -18.24 44.89
CA GLU A 419 7.05 -18.34 46.33
C GLU A 419 6.15 -19.43 46.94
N ARG A 420 4.89 -19.51 46.54
CA ARG A 420 3.94 -20.54 47.02
C ARG A 420 4.36 -21.93 46.55
N ILE A 421 4.68 -22.09 45.27
CA ILE A 421 5.14 -23.37 44.69
C ILE A 421 6.43 -23.82 45.38
N ALA A 422 7.39 -22.91 45.57
CA ALA A 422 8.68 -23.24 46.18
C ALA A 422 8.61 -23.56 47.68
N ALA A 423 7.53 -23.17 48.38
CA ALA A 423 7.34 -23.46 49.78
C ALA A 423 6.60 -24.79 50.03
N ASP A 424 6.09 -25.46 49.00
CA ASP A 424 5.34 -26.72 49.14
C ASP A 424 6.31 -27.92 49.01
N GLU A 425 6.41 -28.69 50.09
CA GLU A 425 7.29 -29.87 50.18
C GLU A 425 6.94 -30.99 49.17
N ARG A 426 5.74 -30.98 48.62
CA ARG A 426 5.29 -31.93 47.57
C ARG A 426 5.86 -31.62 46.19
N ILE A 427 6.42 -30.43 46.01
CA ILE A 427 7.09 -30.04 44.77
C ILE A 427 8.56 -30.42 44.89
N PRO A 428 9.06 -31.43 44.14
CA PRO A 428 10.42 -31.95 44.27
C PRO A 428 11.47 -31.09 43.57
N LEU A 429 11.32 -29.76 43.64
CA LEU A 429 12.21 -28.75 43.04
C LEU A 429 12.59 -27.71 44.09
N THR A 430 13.85 -27.34 44.11
CA THR A 430 14.32 -26.19 44.89
C THR A 430 13.84 -24.87 44.24
N LYS A 431 13.78 -23.82 45.05
CA LYS A 431 13.45 -22.46 44.51
C LYS A 431 14.38 -22.05 43.38
N ALA A 432 15.67 -22.38 43.44
CA ALA A 432 16.63 -22.06 42.39
C ALA A 432 16.31 -22.78 41.05
N GLU A 433 15.89 -24.04 41.16
CA GLU A 433 15.46 -24.82 39.97
C GLU A 433 14.17 -24.28 39.38
N ILE A 434 13.19 -23.93 40.20
CA ILE A 434 11.94 -23.31 39.75
C ILE A 434 12.24 -21.97 39.03
N LEU A 435 13.11 -21.14 39.62
CA LEU A 435 13.52 -19.87 38.98
C LEU A 435 14.26 -20.08 37.68
N SER A 436 14.99 -21.20 37.50
CA SER A 436 15.64 -21.52 36.23
C SER A 436 14.67 -21.85 35.10
N GLU A 437 13.43 -22.23 35.44
CA GLU A 437 12.34 -22.42 34.46
C GLU A 437 11.74 -21.08 34.00
N LEU A 438 12.00 -19.98 34.68
CA LEU A 438 11.51 -18.64 34.36
C LEU A 438 12.43 -17.89 33.38
N ASP A 439 13.15 -18.60 32.51
CA ASP A 439 13.92 -17.98 31.44
C ASP A 439 12.98 -17.71 30.23
N PRO A 440 12.69 -16.43 29.88
CA PRO A 440 11.81 -16.11 28.77
C PRO A 440 12.23 -16.73 27.43
N VAL A 441 13.51 -17.00 27.22
CA VAL A 441 14.02 -17.59 25.97
C VAL A 441 13.48 -19.02 25.74
N LYS A 442 13.16 -19.74 26.82
CA LYS A 442 12.54 -21.08 26.72
C LYS A 442 11.12 -21.07 26.11
N PHE A 443 10.47 -19.90 26.04
CA PHE A 443 9.07 -19.77 25.66
C PHE A 443 8.82 -19.11 24.28
N ILE A 444 9.88 -18.75 23.56
CA ILE A 444 9.75 -18.06 22.25
C ILE A 444 9.74 -19.01 21.05
N GLY A 445 9.92 -20.31 21.29
CA GLY A 445 9.92 -21.35 20.25
C GLY A 445 10.90 -21.06 19.12
N ARG A 446 10.44 -21.18 17.87
CA ARG A 446 11.23 -20.91 16.66
C ARG A 446 11.19 -19.44 16.21
N SER A 447 10.73 -18.50 17.03
CA SER A 447 10.57 -17.09 16.61
C SER A 447 11.82 -16.51 15.93
N PRO A 448 13.04 -16.68 16.44
CA PRO A 448 14.24 -16.13 15.78
C PRO A 448 14.51 -16.72 14.39
N SER A 449 14.41 -18.04 14.23
CA SER A 449 14.65 -18.69 12.94
C SER A 449 13.53 -18.40 11.94
N GLN A 450 12.27 -18.29 12.40
CA GLN A 450 11.15 -17.87 11.56
C GLN A 450 11.33 -16.45 11.00
N VAL A 451 11.92 -15.54 11.77
CA VAL A 451 12.27 -14.20 11.28
C VAL A 451 13.31 -14.27 10.17
N ASP A 452 14.40 -15.03 10.41
CA ASP A 452 15.48 -15.15 9.42
C ASP A 452 14.97 -15.82 8.13
N GLU A 453 14.26 -16.95 8.23
CA GLU A 453 13.68 -17.69 7.12
C GLU A 453 12.72 -16.81 6.31
N PHE A 454 11.80 -16.11 6.98
CA PHE A 454 10.82 -15.25 6.30
C PHE A 454 11.50 -14.09 5.55
N ILE A 455 12.53 -13.50 6.14
CA ILE A 455 13.24 -12.40 5.48
C ILE A 455 14.03 -12.93 4.27
N SER A 456 14.78 -14.04 4.40
CA SER A 456 15.58 -14.57 3.30
C SER A 456 14.73 -15.09 2.14
N ASP A 457 13.64 -15.80 2.46
CA ASP A 457 12.92 -16.57 1.46
C ASP A 457 11.81 -15.74 0.79
N VAL A 458 11.28 -14.73 1.48
CA VAL A 458 10.12 -13.96 1.02
C VAL A 458 10.43 -12.49 0.80
N VAL A 459 11.10 -11.84 1.76
CA VAL A 459 11.27 -10.38 1.73
C VAL A 459 12.42 -9.95 0.83
N GLU A 460 13.59 -10.58 0.94
CA GLU A 460 14.78 -10.24 0.14
C GLU A 460 14.51 -10.28 -1.38
N PRO A 461 13.80 -11.29 -1.96
CA PRO A 461 13.43 -11.27 -3.37
C PRO A 461 12.60 -10.05 -3.81
N ILE A 462 11.73 -9.54 -2.92
CA ILE A 462 10.94 -8.33 -3.21
C ILE A 462 11.84 -7.09 -3.15
N LEU A 463 12.74 -7.02 -2.16
CA LEU A 463 13.68 -5.91 -2.02
C LEU A 463 14.64 -5.85 -3.21
N ASP A 464 15.15 -6.97 -3.68
CA ASP A 464 16.00 -7.06 -4.87
C ASP A 464 15.30 -6.52 -6.12
N LYS A 465 13.97 -6.65 -6.19
CA LYS A 465 13.17 -6.19 -7.33
C LYS A 465 12.82 -4.70 -7.28
N TYR A 466 12.56 -4.15 -6.08
CA TYR A 466 11.95 -2.82 -5.94
C TYR A 466 12.73 -1.82 -5.08
N HIS A 467 13.70 -2.26 -4.29
CA HIS A 467 14.42 -1.41 -3.36
C HIS A 467 15.85 -1.13 -3.84
N HIS A 468 15.96 -0.40 -4.97
CA HIS A 468 17.27 -0.04 -5.55
C HIS A 468 17.88 1.24 -4.95
N GLU A 469 17.02 2.10 -4.38
CA GLU A 469 17.40 3.36 -3.75
C GLU A 469 16.57 3.59 -2.49
N GLU A 470 17.19 4.19 -1.48
CA GLU A 470 16.48 4.56 -0.25
C GLU A 470 15.43 5.63 -0.52
N VAL A 471 14.19 5.36 -0.14
CA VAL A 471 13.09 6.32 -0.18
C VAL A 471 12.99 7.05 1.15
N LYS A 472 13.32 8.34 1.15
CA LYS A 472 13.12 9.21 2.32
C LYS A 472 11.73 9.82 2.26
N ALA A 473 10.95 9.63 3.31
CA ALA A 473 9.65 10.26 3.45
C ALA A 473 9.79 11.54 4.28
N GLU A 474 9.66 12.68 3.62
CA GLU A 474 9.52 13.97 4.29
C GLU A 474 8.03 14.17 4.63
N LEU A 475 7.73 14.34 5.91
CA LEU A 475 6.39 14.64 6.37
C LEU A 475 6.25 16.15 6.52
N SER A 476 5.28 16.73 5.83
CA SER A 476 4.97 18.16 5.96
C SER A 476 4.19 18.50 7.25
N VAL A 477 3.63 17.48 7.90
CA VAL A 477 2.80 17.62 9.12
C VAL A 477 2.87 16.37 9.99
#